data_22cd6a0a5ded4a80caa8775bc4d85b34
#
_entry.id   22cd6a0a5ded4a80caa8775bc4d85b34
#
_cell.length_a   1.000
_cell.length_b   1.000
_cell.length_c   1.000
_cell.angle_alpha   90.00
_cell.angle_beta   90.00
_cell.angle_gamma   90.00
#
_symmetry.space_group_name_H-M   'P 1'
#
loop_
_entity.id
_entity.type
_entity.pdbx_description
1 polymer ?
#
loop_
_entity_poly.entity_id
_entity_poly.type
_entity_poly.pdbx_seq_one_letter_code
_entity_poly.pdbx_strand_id
1 'polypeptide(L)'
;MTDVAKLAGVSPQTVSRALSQHASVSPMTRARVLAAADGLGYRLNTAARTLATGHSRTLGVVAFNSTFFGPVSTLHGIEQAARVAGYFISVVSLRSIDRHSVADAVGRLNDQVVEGIVVIAPLTSAAEALENLPTDMPVVVVEGDPNAGLAAVTVDQAAGARAATSYLLSTGHQNVFHVKGPPEWQEAQGRLSGWRSALEEVGAEVVPPLSGDWTARSGYQAGQVLARVPEVTAIFAANDQMALGVLLALHEHNRRVPEDVSVVGFDNIPDSAYFMPPLTTVRQDFDQVGRTSLRLLLDQINSGARSVERVMIQSELVVRQSTLGTPEAS
;
A
#
# COMPACT_ATOMS: atom_id res chain seq x y z
N MET A 1 39.38 -4.85 7.89
CA MET A 1 39.16 -5.76 9.04
C MET A 1 40.45 -5.98 9.85
N THR A 2 41.59 -6.22 9.23
CA THR A 2 42.90 -6.40 9.91
C THR A 2 43.31 -5.19 10.74
N ASP A 3 43.10 -3.96 10.24
CA ASP A 3 43.46 -2.76 10.96
C ASP A 3 42.56 -2.49 12.16
N VAL A 4 41.25 -2.80 12.04
CA VAL A 4 40.31 -2.79 13.17
C VAL A 4 40.74 -3.79 14.24
N ALA A 5 41.16 -4.99 13.85
CA ALA A 5 41.65 -6.01 14.76
C ALA A 5 42.89 -5.56 15.52
N LYS A 6 43.86 -4.96 14.83
CA LYS A 6 45.05 -4.37 15.46
C LYS A 6 44.70 -3.27 16.44
N LEU A 7 43.85 -2.31 16.06
CA LEU A 7 43.46 -1.18 16.90
C LEU A 7 42.67 -1.63 18.11
N ALA A 8 41.75 -2.61 17.93
CA ALA A 8 40.95 -3.16 19.02
C ALA A 8 41.69 -4.21 19.87
N GLY A 9 42.89 -4.64 19.52
CA GLY A 9 43.68 -5.64 20.26
C GLY A 9 42.97 -7.02 20.28
N VAL A 10 42.39 -7.46 19.16
CA VAL A 10 41.69 -8.74 19.03
C VAL A 10 41.99 -9.40 17.69
N SER A 11 41.60 -10.68 17.51
CA SER A 11 41.73 -11.33 16.22
C SER A 11 40.75 -10.81 15.17
N PRO A 12 41.04 -10.90 13.84
CA PRO A 12 40.07 -10.56 12.80
C PRO A 12 38.76 -11.35 12.90
N GLN A 13 38.81 -12.57 13.39
CA GLN A 13 37.62 -13.40 13.65
C GLN A 13 36.77 -12.80 14.79
N THR A 14 37.40 -12.26 15.85
CA THR A 14 36.69 -11.58 16.94
C THR A 14 36.07 -10.29 16.44
N VAL A 15 36.75 -9.54 15.57
CA VAL A 15 36.16 -8.37 14.89
C VAL A 15 34.91 -8.75 14.12
N SER A 16 34.99 -9.79 13.28
CA SER A 16 33.85 -10.30 12.51
C SER A 16 32.67 -10.66 13.41
N ARG A 17 32.93 -11.43 14.48
CA ARG A 17 31.90 -11.81 15.47
C ARG A 17 31.32 -10.62 16.23
N ALA A 18 32.14 -9.66 16.59
CA ALA A 18 31.69 -8.44 17.29
C ALA A 18 30.77 -7.60 16.41
N LEU A 19 31.14 -7.41 15.15
CA LEU A 19 30.39 -6.63 14.16
C LEU A 19 29.08 -7.34 13.70
N SER A 20 29.07 -8.69 13.72
CA SER A 20 27.85 -9.49 13.44
C SER A 20 26.98 -9.74 14.67
N GLN A 21 27.25 -9.07 15.80
CA GLN A 21 26.54 -9.21 17.07
C GLN A 21 26.49 -10.63 17.65
N HIS A 22 27.48 -11.46 17.34
CA HIS A 22 27.53 -12.84 17.83
C HIS A 22 27.57 -12.91 19.35
N ALA A 23 26.77 -13.80 19.96
CA ALA A 23 26.61 -13.91 21.40
C ALA A 23 27.90 -14.24 22.17
N SER A 24 28.89 -14.88 21.53
CA SER A 24 30.18 -15.27 22.15
C SER A 24 31.11 -14.06 22.42
N VAL A 25 30.80 -12.85 22.00
CA VAL A 25 31.65 -11.67 22.21
C VAL A 25 31.09 -10.85 23.37
N SER A 26 31.96 -10.61 24.39
CA SER A 26 31.57 -9.83 25.54
C SER A 26 31.18 -8.39 25.16
N PRO A 27 30.27 -7.75 25.91
CA PRO A 27 29.87 -6.36 25.66
C PRO A 27 31.04 -5.37 25.60
N MET A 28 32.04 -5.55 26.48
CA MET A 28 33.23 -4.71 26.54
C MET A 28 34.12 -4.89 25.28
N THR A 29 34.32 -6.12 24.82
CA THR A 29 35.08 -6.40 23.60
C THR A 29 34.35 -5.85 22.38
N ARG A 30 33.02 -5.96 22.33
CA ARG A 30 32.20 -5.42 21.26
C ARG A 30 32.29 -3.89 21.20
N ALA A 31 32.16 -3.19 22.32
CA ALA A 31 32.30 -1.74 22.38
C ALA A 31 33.68 -1.28 21.87
N ARG A 32 34.77 -1.98 22.26
CA ARG A 32 36.12 -1.67 21.80
C ARG A 32 36.31 -1.86 20.29
N VAL A 33 35.72 -2.94 19.72
CA VAL A 33 35.75 -3.20 18.27
C VAL A 33 34.95 -2.16 17.52
N LEU A 34 33.75 -1.78 18.01
CA LEU A 34 32.92 -0.76 17.38
C LEU A 34 33.62 0.61 17.38
N ALA A 35 34.23 1.02 18.49
CA ALA A 35 35.01 2.25 18.57
C ALA A 35 36.21 2.26 17.61
N ALA A 36 36.93 1.13 17.49
CA ALA A 36 38.04 1.00 16.56
C ALA A 36 37.57 1.04 15.09
N ALA A 37 36.43 0.42 14.77
CA ALA A 37 35.85 0.45 13.43
C ALA A 37 35.39 1.85 13.04
N ASP A 38 34.75 2.57 13.95
CA ASP A 38 34.31 3.97 13.75
C ASP A 38 35.49 4.91 13.56
N GLY A 39 36.50 4.82 14.42
CA GLY A 39 37.73 5.61 14.32
C GLY A 39 38.52 5.42 13.01
N LEU A 40 38.42 4.26 12.38
CA LEU A 40 39.02 3.95 11.08
C LEU A 40 38.07 4.18 9.89
N GLY A 41 36.85 4.66 10.10
CA GLY A 41 35.83 4.75 9.05
C GLY A 41 35.52 3.38 8.42
N TYR A 42 35.79 2.27 9.15
CA TYR A 42 35.61 0.92 8.63
C TYR A 42 34.14 0.57 8.52
N ARG A 43 33.66 0.34 7.30
CA ARG A 43 32.31 -0.20 7.04
C ARG A 43 32.40 -1.70 6.74
N LEU A 44 31.47 -2.46 7.32
CA LEU A 44 31.33 -3.85 7.01
C LEU A 44 31.04 -3.99 5.51
N ASN A 45 31.85 -4.83 4.82
CA ASN A 45 31.56 -5.20 3.45
C ASN A 45 30.36 -6.17 3.46
N THR A 46 29.19 -5.69 3.02
CA THR A 46 27.95 -6.49 2.97
C THR A 46 28.09 -7.68 2.04
N ALA A 47 28.78 -7.56 0.91
CA ALA A 47 29.03 -8.67 0.00
C ALA A 47 29.87 -9.76 0.63
N ALA A 48 30.92 -9.40 1.39
CA ALA A 48 31.72 -10.37 2.13
C ALA A 48 30.91 -11.06 3.25
N ARG A 49 29.99 -10.35 3.89
CA ARG A 49 29.07 -10.93 4.88
C ARG A 49 28.09 -11.89 4.23
N THR A 50 27.47 -11.51 3.11
CA THR A 50 26.56 -12.37 2.34
C THR A 50 27.25 -13.67 1.94
N LEU A 51 28.48 -13.58 1.41
CA LEU A 51 29.26 -14.76 1.04
C LEU A 51 29.56 -15.68 2.25
N ALA A 52 29.80 -15.11 3.43
CA ALA A 52 30.13 -15.86 4.64
C ALA A 52 28.90 -16.45 5.35
N THR A 53 27.73 -15.82 5.26
CA THR A 53 26.51 -16.20 6.00
C THR A 53 25.44 -16.81 5.12
N GLY A 54 25.51 -16.63 3.80
CA GLY A 54 24.44 -17.00 2.86
C GLY A 54 23.25 -16.02 2.87
N HIS A 55 23.28 -14.97 3.72
CA HIS A 55 22.18 -14.03 3.90
C HIS A 55 22.55 -12.62 3.47
N SER A 56 21.86 -12.10 2.46
CA SER A 56 22.08 -10.74 1.95
C SER A 56 21.44 -9.65 2.84
N ARG A 57 20.41 -10.03 3.61
CA ARG A 57 19.54 -9.10 4.34
C ARG A 57 18.92 -8.05 3.41
N THR A 58 18.62 -8.44 2.18
CA THR A 58 18.00 -7.60 1.16
C THR A 58 16.74 -8.29 0.66
N LEU A 59 15.64 -7.55 0.62
CA LEU A 59 14.37 -7.98 0.04
C LEU A 59 14.15 -7.24 -1.27
N GLY A 60 13.54 -7.91 -2.24
CA GLY A 60 13.10 -7.30 -3.48
C GLY A 60 11.68 -6.73 -3.35
N VAL A 61 11.42 -5.62 -4.00
CA VAL A 61 10.08 -5.13 -4.23
C VAL A 61 9.89 -4.88 -5.72
N VAL A 62 8.92 -5.55 -6.32
CA VAL A 62 8.44 -5.25 -7.67
C VAL A 62 7.22 -4.33 -7.52
N ALA A 63 7.31 -3.11 -8.02
CA ALA A 63 6.26 -2.13 -7.93
C ALA A 63 5.81 -1.65 -9.31
N PHE A 64 4.53 -1.36 -9.47
CA PHE A 64 4.06 -0.65 -10.66
C PHE A 64 4.50 0.81 -10.58
N ASN A 65 5.07 1.32 -11.68
CA ASN A 65 5.55 2.71 -11.77
C ASN A 65 4.37 3.67 -11.77
N SER A 66 3.91 4.02 -10.60
CA SER A 66 2.76 4.87 -10.35
C SER A 66 3.15 5.97 -9.37
N THR A 67 2.57 7.15 -9.56
CA THR A 67 2.65 8.27 -8.61
C THR A 67 1.40 8.35 -7.74
N PHE A 68 0.48 7.40 -7.87
CA PHE A 68 -0.74 7.37 -7.08
C PHE A 68 -0.48 6.99 -5.63
N PHE A 69 -1.31 7.54 -4.75
CA PHE A 69 -1.11 7.47 -3.30
C PHE A 69 -1.04 6.03 -2.76
N GLY A 70 -1.96 5.15 -3.18
CA GLY A 70 -2.03 3.77 -2.68
C GLY A 70 -0.71 2.98 -2.88
N PRO A 71 -0.24 2.79 -4.14
CA PRO A 71 1.01 2.06 -4.40
C PRO A 71 2.24 2.67 -3.72
N VAL A 72 2.35 4.02 -3.68
CA VAL A 72 3.47 4.71 -3.02
C VAL A 72 3.44 4.50 -1.51
N SER A 73 2.27 4.60 -0.89
CA SER A 73 2.09 4.38 0.56
C SER A 73 2.33 2.93 0.95
N THR A 74 1.91 1.97 0.12
CA THR A 74 2.20 0.55 0.29
C THR A 74 3.71 0.28 0.26
N LEU A 75 4.42 0.82 -0.72
CA LEU A 75 5.88 0.68 -0.80
C LEU A 75 6.56 1.29 0.43
N HIS A 76 6.10 2.46 0.87
CA HIS A 76 6.62 3.10 2.09
C HIS A 76 6.39 2.23 3.34
N GLY A 77 5.19 1.68 3.51
CA GLY A 77 4.89 0.77 4.64
C GLY A 77 5.78 -0.48 4.65
N ILE A 78 6.03 -1.08 3.48
CA ILE A 78 6.94 -2.22 3.32
C ILE A 78 8.38 -1.81 3.69
N GLU A 79 8.87 -0.65 3.22
CA GLU A 79 10.22 -0.14 3.54
C GLU A 79 10.40 0.07 5.05
N GLN A 80 9.45 0.72 5.69
CA GLN A 80 9.48 0.95 7.13
C GLN A 80 9.52 -0.37 7.91
N ALA A 81 8.69 -1.34 7.55
CA ALA A 81 8.67 -2.65 8.18
C ALA A 81 10.00 -3.39 7.99
N ALA A 82 10.55 -3.41 6.76
CA ALA A 82 11.82 -4.05 6.45
C ALA A 82 12.99 -3.41 7.23
N ARG A 83 13.04 -2.09 7.33
CA ARG A 83 14.04 -1.36 8.10
C ARG A 83 14.02 -1.74 9.59
N VAL A 84 12.83 -1.86 10.19
CA VAL A 84 12.68 -2.29 11.59
C VAL A 84 13.19 -3.73 11.78
N ALA A 85 12.98 -4.61 10.79
CA ALA A 85 13.47 -5.99 10.80
C ALA A 85 14.96 -6.13 10.42
N GLY A 86 15.63 -5.03 10.09
CA GLY A 86 17.05 -5.02 9.72
C GLY A 86 17.34 -5.50 8.29
N TYR A 87 16.36 -5.34 7.39
CA TYR A 87 16.50 -5.62 5.96
C TYR A 87 16.62 -4.33 5.15
N PHE A 88 17.37 -4.41 4.05
CA PHE A 88 17.35 -3.43 2.99
C PHE A 88 16.32 -3.79 1.92
N ILE A 89 15.84 -2.80 1.18
CA ILE A 89 14.93 -3.01 0.05
C ILE A 89 15.62 -2.64 -1.25
N SER A 90 15.52 -3.53 -2.24
CA SER A 90 15.82 -3.26 -3.64
C SER A 90 14.51 -3.17 -4.42
N VAL A 91 14.25 -2.05 -5.09
CA VAL A 91 12.99 -1.79 -5.80
C VAL A 91 13.21 -1.85 -7.31
N VAL A 92 12.38 -2.62 -8.00
CA VAL A 92 12.25 -2.59 -9.46
C VAL A 92 10.86 -2.07 -9.82
N SER A 93 10.82 -0.92 -10.48
CA SER A 93 9.57 -0.30 -10.92
C SER A 93 9.26 -0.69 -12.37
N LEU A 94 8.07 -1.26 -12.59
CA LEU A 94 7.57 -1.68 -13.89
C LEU A 94 6.67 -0.61 -14.50
N ARG A 95 6.77 -0.40 -15.81
CA ARG A 95 5.84 0.46 -16.57
C ARG A 95 4.55 -0.27 -16.96
N SER A 96 4.63 -1.59 -17.12
CA SER A 96 3.52 -2.50 -17.37
C SER A 96 3.67 -3.74 -16.49
N ILE A 97 2.56 -4.29 -16.03
CA ILE A 97 2.54 -5.57 -15.31
C ILE A 97 2.12 -6.63 -16.33
N ASP A 98 3.10 -7.15 -17.05
CA ASP A 98 2.98 -8.27 -17.95
C ASP A 98 4.02 -9.34 -17.60
N ARG A 99 3.84 -10.56 -18.11
CA ARG A 99 4.68 -11.73 -17.82
C ARG A 99 6.18 -11.47 -18.04
N HIS A 100 6.54 -10.79 -19.12
CA HIS A 100 7.94 -10.55 -19.47
C HIS A 100 8.56 -9.53 -18.52
N SER A 101 7.89 -8.43 -18.28
CA SER A 101 8.33 -7.36 -17.37
C SER A 101 8.52 -7.86 -15.94
N VAL A 102 7.59 -8.69 -15.44
CA VAL A 102 7.70 -9.28 -14.09
C VAL A 102 8.86 -10.28 -14.03
N ALA A 103 9.02 -11.14 -15.03
CA ALA A 103 10.13 -12.10 -15.08
C ALA A 103 11.51 -11.39 -15.13
N ASP A 104 11.65 -10.33 -15.93
CA ASP A 104 12.88 -9.52 -15.98
C ASP A 104 13.17 -8.83 -14.62
N ALA A 105 12.15 -8.28 -13.98
CA ALA A 105 12.30 -7.67 -12.65
C ALA A 105 12.77 -8.70 -11.61
N VAL A 106 12.16 -9.87 -11.59
CA VAL A 106 12.56 -10.97 -10.70
C VAL A 106 13.99 -11.42 -10.99
N GLY A 107 14.36 -11.56 -12.27
CA GLY A 107 15.75 -11.88 -12.67
C GLY A 107 16.76 -10.87 -12.12
N ARG A 108 16.49 -9.56 -12.29
CA ARG A 108 17.35 -8.49 -11.75
C ARG A 108 17.47 -8.52 -10.23
N LEU A 109 16.38 -8.83 -9.52
CA LEU A 109 16.41 -8.95 -8.06
C LEU A 109 17.19 -10.21 -7.63
N ASN A 110 17.07 -11.31 -8.36
CA ASN A 110 17.87 -12.51 -8.14
C ASN A 110 19.38 -12.24 -8.30
N ASP A 111 19.79 -11.47 -9.31
CA ASP A 111 21.18 -11.08 -9.50
C ASP A 111 21.73 -10.26 -8.32
N GLN A 112 20.86 -9.59 -7.56
CA GLN A 112 21.20 -8.90 -6.31
C GLN A 112 21.12 -9.80 -5.07
N VAL A 113 20.87 -11.10 -5.24
CA VAL A 113 20.79 -12.10 -4.16
C VAL A 113 19.76 -11.70 -3.10
N VAL A 114 18.55 -11.23 -3.51
CA VAL A 114 17.47 -10.94 -2.55
C VAL A 114 16.97 -12.24 -1.91
N GLU A 115 16.57 -12.17 -0.64
CA GLU A 115 16.10 -13.35 0.11
C GLU A 115 14.62 -13.66 -0.14
N GLY A 116 13.87 -12.71 -0.69
CA GLY A 116 12.46 -12.86 -1.04
C GLY A 116 11.93 -11.60 -1.70
N ILE A 117 10.73 -11.67 -2.26
CA ILE A 117 10.16 -10.61 -3.08
C ILE A 117 8.74 -10.27 -2.60
N VAL A 118 8.43 -8.97 -2.50
CA VAL A 118 7.07 -8.45 -2.42
C VAL A 118 6.69 -7.88 -3.79
N VAL A 119 5.54 -8.28 -4.31
CA VAL A 119 5.00 -7.74 -5.57
C VAL A 119 3.77 -6.90 -5.28
N ILE A 120 3.82 -5.60 -5.56
CA ILE A 120 2.66 -4.70 -5.49
C ILE A 120 1.94 -4.80 -6.84
N ALA A 121 0.77 -5.43 -6.86
CA ALA A 121 0.09 -5.88 -8.08
C ALA A 121 -1.35 -5.34 -8.16
N PRO A 122 -1.54 -4.01 -8.27
CA PRO A 122 -2.87 -3.39 -8.23
C PRO A 122 -3.72 -3.65 -9.49
N LEU A 123 -3.10 -4.14 -10.58
CA LEU A 123 -3.80 -4.36 -11.85
C LEU A 123 -4.35 -5.78 -11.98
N THR A 124 -5.52 -5.90 -12.57
CA THR A 124 -6.16 -7.20 -12.83
C THR A 124 -5.34 -8.10 -13.75
N SER A 125 -4.53 -7.52 -14.64
CA SER A 125 -3.58 -8.25 -15.51
C SER A 125 -2.41 -8.88 -14.75
N ALA A 126 -2.17 -8.53 -13.49
CA ALA A 126 -1.05 -9.04 -12.72
C ALA A 126 -1.15 -10.55 -12.43
N ALA A 127 -2.36 -11.10 -12.35
CA ALA A 127 -2.57 -12.52 -12.04
C ALA A 127 -1.80 -13.44 -13.00
N GLU A 128 -1.95 -13.23 -14.30
CA GLU A 128 -1.28 -14.00 -15.35
C GLU A 128 0.26 -13.85 -15.30
N ALA A 129 0.73 -12.64 -14.98
CA ALA A 129 2.16 -12.36 -14.84
C ALA A 129 2.79 -13.09 -13.63
N LEU A 130 2.02 -13.33 -12.57
CA LEU A 130 2.47 -13.96 -11.34
C LEU A 130 2.48 -15.49 -11.38
N GLU A 131 1.74 -16.13 -12.30
CA GLU A 131 1.65 -17.60 -12.42
C GLU A 131 3.00 -18.29 -12.66
N ASN A 132 3.97 -17.57 -13.22
CA ASN A 132 5.25 -18.12 -13.65
C ASN A 132 6.45 -17.67 -12.81
N LEU A 133 6.19 -17.21 -11.59
CA LEU A 133 7.27 -16.87 -10.67
C LEU A 133 8.05 -18.12 -10.25
N PRO A 134 9.41 -18.03 -10.10
CA PRO A 134 10.25 -19.16 -9.65
C PRO A 134 9.70 -19.77 -8.37
N THR A 135 9.57 -21.09 -8.33
CA THR A 135 8.91 -21.81 -7.21
C THR A 135 9.74 -21.87 -5.92
N ASP A 136 11.03 -21.63 -6.01
CA ASP A 136 12.01 -21.65 -4.91
C ASP A 136 12.17 -20.30 -4.20
N MET A 137 11.65 -19.21 -4.77
CA MET A 137 11.72 -17.86 -4.20
C MET A 137 10.53 -17.59 -3.28
N PRO A 138 10.73 -17.11 -2.03
CA PRO A 138 9.68 -16.58 -1.18
C PRO A 138 9.02 -15.35 -1.83
N VAL A 139 7.68 -15.37 -1.96
CA VAL A 139 6.92 -14.28 -2.59
C VAL A 139 5.67 -13.96 -1.78
N VAL A 140 5.41 -12.66 -1.62
CA VAL A 140 4.13 -12.14 -1.11
C VAL A 140 3.59 -11.12 -2.12
N VAL A 141 2.30 -11.20 -2.40
CA VAL A 141 1.62 -10.28 -3.31
C VAL A 141 0.78 -9.30 -2.48
N VAL A 142 0.84 -8.01 -2.81
CA VAL A 142 -0.01 -6.97 -2.23
C VAL A 142 -1.00 -6.49 -3.28
N GLU A 143 -2.28 -6.45 -2.92
CA GLU A 143 -3.41 -6.12 -3.82
C GLU A 143 -3.50 -7.06 -5.04
N GLY A 144 -3.07 -8.31 -4.91
CA GLY A 144 -3.11 -9.30 -5.99
C GLY A 144 -4.41 -10.09 -6.04
N ASP A 145 -4.60 -10.84 -7.15
CA ASP A 145 -5.73 -11.76 -7.30
C ASP A 145 -5.72 -12.80 -6.15
N PRO A 146 -6.82 -12.91 -5.40
CA PRO A 146 -6.94 -13.90 -4.35
C PRO A 146 -6.82 -15.35 -4.84
N ASN A 147 -6.91 -15.63 -6.13
CA ASN A 147 -6.83 -16.99 -6.69
C ASN A 147 -5.43 -17.38 -7.19
N ALA A 148 -4.43 -16.48 -7.11
CA ALA A 148 -3.09 -16.71 -7.66
C ALA A 148 -2.24 -17.78 -6.95
N GLY A 149 -2.75 -18.46 -5.89
CA GLY A 149 -2.01 -19.51 -5.19
C GLY A 149 -0.76 -19.04 -4.43
N LEU A 150 -0.64 -17.74 -4.16
CA LEU A 150 0.46 -17.09 -3.45
C LEU A 150 -0.03 -16.49 -2.13
N ALA A 151 0.89 -16.29 -1.19
CA ALA A 151 0.61 -15.50 -0.01
C ALA A 151 0.24 -14.07 -0.43
N ALA A 152 -0.84 -13.54 0.13
CA ALA A 152 -1.33 -12.24 -0.27
C ALA A 152 -1.79 -11.38 0.92
N VAL A 153 -1.57 -10.07 0.79
CA VAL A 153 -2.12 -9.06 1.70
C VAL A 153 -2.95 -8.09 0.87
N THR A 154 -4.21 -7.93 1.22
CA THR A 154 -5.14 -7.02 0.53
C THR A 154 -5.85 -6.13 1.54
N VAL A 155 -6.27 -4.94 1.10
CA VAL A 155 -7.22 -4.12 1.87
C VAL A 155 -8.64 -4.48 1.44
N ASP A 156 -9.58 -4.53 2.39
CA ASP A 156 -10.98 -4.77 2.07
C ASP A 156 -11.62 -3.50 1.46
N GLN A 157 -11.38 -3.36 0.15
CA GLN A 157 -11.86 -2.22 -0.63
C GLN A 157 -13.40 -2.20 -0.70
N ALA A 158 -14.02 -3.39 -0.78
CA ALA A 158 -15.46 -3.50 -0.88
C ALA A 158 -16.15 -3.12 0.43
N ALA A 159 -15.64 -3.60 1.58
CA ALA A 159 -16.18 -3.22 2.88
C ALA A 159 -16.04 -1.72 3.14
N GLY A 160 -14.89 -1.11 2.79
CA GLY A 160 -14.68 0.33 2.94
C GLY A 160 -15.64 1.15 2.11
N ALA A 161 -15.83 0.80 0.83
CA ALA A 161 -16.76 1.49 -0.05
C ALA A 161 -18.22 1.28 0.37
N ARG A 162 -18.56 0.08 0.84
CA ARG A 162 -19.88 -0.20 1.41
C ARG A 162 -20.12 0.66 2.65
N ALA A 163 -19.16 0.76 3.55
CA ALA A 163 -19.28 1.59 4.76
C ALA A 163 -19.48 3.08 4.41
N ALA A 164 -18.71 3.62 3.45
CA ALA A 164 -18.85 4.99 2.96
C ALA A 164 -20.23 5.26 2.37
N THR A 165 -20.73 4.34 1.54
CA THR A 165 -22.03 4.46 0.87
C THR A 165 -23.18 4.32 1.87
N SER A 166 -23.15 3.31 2.75
CA SER A 166 -24.15 3.10 3.79
C SER A 166 -24.21 4.27 4.77
N TYR A 167 -23.06 4.89 5.09
CA TYR A 167 -23.01 6.09 5.89
C TYR A 167 -23.79 7.23 5.22
N LEU A 168 -23.56 7.53 3.94
CA LEU A 168 -24.29 8.54 3.20
C LEU A 168 -25.80 8.26 3.19
N LEU A 169 -26.20 7.01 2.94
CA LEU A 169 -27.62 6.61 2.99
C LEU A 169 -28.22 6.81 4.39
N SER A 170 -27.46 6.52 5.46
CA SER A 170 -27.90 6.69 6.85
C SER A 170 -28.10 8.15 7.26
N THR A 171 -27.45 9.11 6.55
CA THR A 171 -27.64 10.55 6.78
C THR A 171 -28.85 11.12 6.02
N GLY A 172 -29.65 10.28 5.39
CA GLY A 172 -30.94 10.65 4.76
C GLY A 172 -30.88 10.81 3.24
N HIS A 173 -29.73 10.55 2.60
CA HIS A 173 -29.66 10.56 1.15
C HIS A 173 -30.36 9.33 0.56
N GLN A 174 -31.20 9.53 -0.44
CA GLN A 174 -31.95 8.46 -1.10
C GLN A 174 -31.11 7.69 -2.11
N ASN A 175 -30.05 8.31 -2.61
CA ASN A 175 -29.12 7.73 -3.56
C ASN A 175 -27.70 8.27 -3.37
N VAL A 176 -26.69 7.51 -3.80
CA VAL A 176 -25.29 7.92 -3.78
C VAL A 176 -24.72 7.72 -5.18
N PHE A 177 -24.31 8.83 -5.80
CA PHE A 177 -23.64 8.81 -7.10
C PHE A 177 -22.17 8.46 -6.92
N HIS A 178 -21.58 7.75 -7.90
CA HIS A 178 -20.21 7.28 -7.78
C HIS A 178 -19.32 7.78 -8.91
N VAL A 179 -18.15 8.31 -8.54
CA VAL A 179 -17.03 8.56 -9.46
C VAL A 179 -16.03 7.43 -9.25
N LYS A 180 -16.08 6.43 -10.14
CA LYS A 180 -15.25 5.21 -10.04
C LYS A 180 -13.84 5.43 -10.55
N GLY A 181 -12.89 4.61 -10.07
CA GLY A 181 -11.54 4.51 -10.65
C GLY A 181 -11.50 3.72 -11.97
N PRO A 182 -10.31 3.64 -12.59
CA PRO A 182 -10.10 2.88 -13.83
C PRO A 182 -10.41 1.38 -13.65
N PRO A 183 -11.07 0.75 -14.62
CA PRO A 183 -11.58 -0.62 -14.46
C PRO A 183 -10.50 -1.71 -14.38
N GLU A 184 -9.29 -1.42 -14.84
CA GLU A 184 -8.13 -2.32 -14.74
C GLU A 184 -7.53 -2.42 -13.34
N TRP A 185 -7.96 -1.59 -12.39
CA TRP A 185 -7.49 -1.59 -11.01
C TRP A 185 -8.40 -2.45 -10.12
N GLN A 186 -7.80 -3.37 -9.36
CA GLN A 186 -8.54 -4.24 -8.45
C GLN A 186 -9.25 -3.44 -7.34
N GLU A 187 -8.58 -2.41 -6.82
CA GLU A 187 -9.16 -1.50 -5.83
C GLU A 187 -10.40 -0.79 -6.37
N ALA A 188 -10.37 -0.33 -7.64
CA ALA A 188 -11.52 0.29 -8.28
C ALA A 188 -12.70 -0.67 -8.40
N GLN A 189 -12.45 -1.92 -8.75
CA GLN A 189 -13.48 -2.96 -8.83
C GLN A 189 -14.07 -3.26 -7.45
N GLY A 190 -13.22 -3.38 -6.42
CA GLY A 190 -13.66 -3.57 -5.05
C GLY A 190 -14.55 -2.42 -4.55
N ARG A 191 -14.10 -1.17 -4.75
CA ARG A 191 -14.87 0.03 -4.36
C ARG A 191 -16.20 0.15 -5.11
N LEU A 192 -16.21 -0.16 -6.41
CA LEU A 192 -17.43 -0.21 -7.21
C LEU A 192 -18.41 -1.27 -6.72
N SER A 193 -17.90 -2.46 -6.38
CA SER A 193 -18.71 -3.55 -5.85
C SER A 193 -19.35 -3.20 -4.50
N GLY A 194 -18.55 -2.62 -3.57
CA GLY A 194 -19.05 -2.21 -2.26
C GLY A 194 -20.09 -1.10 -2.33
N TRP A 195 -19.90 -0.10 -3.19
CA TRP A 195 -20.86 0.95 -3.46
C TRP A 195 -22.18 0.39 -3.98
N ARG A 196 -22.12 -0.47 -5.00
CA ARG A 196 -23.32 -1.11 -5.58
C ARG A 196 -24.07 -1.93 -4.55
N SER A 197 -23.34 -2.78 -3.80
CA SER A 197 -23.93 -3.64 -2.78
C SER A 197 -24.69 -2.84 -1.70
N ALA A 198 -24.16 -1.69 -1.28
CA ALA A 198 -24.84 -0.84 -0.28
C ALA A 198 -26.14 -0.23 -0.81
N LEU A 199 -26.21 0.15 -2.10
CA LEU A 199 -27.43 0.64 -2.73
C LEU A 199 -28.48 -0.48 -2.87
N GLU A 200 -28.04 -1.65 -3.37
CA GLU A 200 -28.93 -2.82 -3.56
C GLU A 200 -29.54 -3.29 -2.22
N GLU A 201 -28.76 -3.23 -1.14
CA GLU A 201 -29.21 -3.63 0.22
C GLU A 201 -30.43 -2.83 0.71
N VAL A 202 -30.52 -1.55 0.33
CA VAL A 202 -31.65 -0.68 0.69
C VAL A 202 -32.67 -0.50 -0.44
N GLY A 203 -32.49 -1.16 -1.58
CA GLY A 203 -33.35 -1.03 -2.75
C GLY A 203 -33.25 0.31 -3.47
N ALA A 204 -32.13 1.05 -3.30
CA ALA A 204 -31.86 2.29 -4.00
C ALA A 204 -31.47 2.04 -5.47
N GLU A 205 -31.71 3.00 -6.34
CA GLU A 205 -31.37 2.91 -7.75
C GLU A 205 -29.84 2.91 -7.94
N VAL A 206 -29.33 1.95 -8.71
CA VAL A 206 -27.92 1.90 -9.10
C VAL A 206 -27.72 2.72 -10.40
N VAL A 207 -27.50 4.02 -10.24
CA VAL A 207 -27.21 4.91 -11.38
C VAL A 207 -25.83 4.59 -11.96
N PRO A 208 -25.64 4.53 -13.31
CA PRO A 208 -24.34 4.26 -13.90
C PRO A 208 -23.27 5.22 -13.39
N PRO A 209 -22.13 4.70 -12.84
CA PRO A 209 -21.08 5.54 -12.27
C PRO A 209 -20.29 6.29 -13.36
N LEU A 210 -19.81 7.47 -13.06
CA LEU A 210 -18.89 8.20 -13.93
C LEU A 210 -17.47 7.67 -13.76
N SER A 211 -16.72 7.62 -14.88
CA SER A 211 -15.35 7.13 -14.87
C SER A 211 -14.35 8.23 -14.51
N GLY A 212 -13.43 7.91 -13.63
CA GLY A 212 -12.23 8.68 -13.33
C GLY A 212 -10.95 7.90 -13.61
N ASP A 213 -9.81 8.55 -13.42
CA ASP A 213 -8.46 8.01 -13.66
C ASP A 213 -7.52 8.21 -12.45
N TRP A 214 -8.09 8.33 -11.27
CA TRP A 214 -7.44 8.64 -9.99
C TRP A 214 -6.97 10.09 -9.83
N THR A 215 -7.01 10.93 -10.87
CA THR A 215 -6.56 12.32 -10.80
C THR A 215 -7.67 13.28 -10.36
N ALA A 216 -7.29 14.39 -9.72
CA ALA A 216 -8.23 15.47 -9.41
C ALA A 216 -8.89 16.04 -10.66
N ARG A 217 -8.18 16.04 -11.80
CA ARG A 217 -8.72 16.50 -13.09
C ARG A 217 -9.93 15.65 -13.54
N SER A 218 -9.83 14.33 -13.46
CA SER A 218 -10.95 13.45 -13.83
C SER A 218 -12.13 13.58 -12.86
N GLY A 219 -11.82 13.74 -11.56
CA GLY A 219 -12.83 14.05 -10.55
C GLY A 219 -13.55 15.36 -10.82
N TYR A 220 -12.83 16.41 -11.24
CA TYR A 220 -13.40 17.68 -11.65
C TYR A 220 -14.33 17.54 -12.88
N GLN A 221 -13.90 16.79 -13.90
CA GLN A 221 -14.72 16.53 -15.07
C GLN A 221 -16.03 15.81 -14.72
N ALA A 222 -15.95 14.77 -13.87
CA ALA A 222 -17.13 14.07 -13.36
C ALA A 222 -18.01 15.00 -12.51
N GLY A 223 -17.40 15.81 -11.65
CA GLY A 223 -18.07 16.82 -10.81
C GLY A 223 -18.84 17.86 -11.62
N GLN A 224 -18.30 18.32 -12.76
CA GLN A 224 -18.98 19.25 -13.68
C GLN A 224 -20.27 18.65 -14.26
N VAL A 225 -20.33 17.34 -14.45
CA VAL A 225 -21.55 16.65 -14.88
C VAL A 225 -22.54 16.54 -13.71
N LEU A 226 -22.08 16.04 -12.56
CA LEU A 226 -22.92 15.80 -11.38
C LEU A 226 -23.49 17.09 -10.80
N ALA A 227 -22.74 18.20 -10.80
CA ALA A 227 -23.17 19.48 -10.26
C ALA A 227 -24.40 20.06 -10.98
N ARG A 228 -24.65 19.67 -12.23
CA ARG A 228 -25.79 20.11 -13.04
C ARG A 228 -27.05 19.27 -12.85
N VAL A 229 -26.96 18.18 -12.12
CA VAL A 229 -28.06 17.26 -11.86
C VAL A 229 -28.65 17.58 -10.49
N PRO A 230 -29.88 18.14 -10.40
CA PRO A 230 -30.48 18.57 -9.11
C PRO A 230 -30.63 17.44 -8.11
N GLU A 231 -30.86 16.21 -8.57
CA GLU A 231 -31.08 15.00 -7.78
C GLU A 231 -29.81 14.50 -7.10
N VAL A 232 -28.63 14.99 -7.49
CA VAL A 232 -27.36 14.64 -6.87
C VAL A 232 -27.23 15.33 -5.53
N THR A 233 -27.41 14.60 -4.45
CA THR A 233 -27.23 15.08 -3.06
C THR A 233 -26.11 14.38 -2.32
N ALA A 234 -25.61 13.25 -2.82
CA ALA A 234 -24.48 12.50 -2.25
C ALA A 234 -23.57 11.92 -3.33
N ILE A 235 -22.27 12.10 -3.17
CA ILE A 235 -21.24 11.60 -4.10
C ILE A 235 -20.19 10.80 -3.31
N PHE A 236 -19.93 9.57 -3.77
CA PHE A 236 -18.78 8.79 -3.38
C PHE A 236 -17.73 8.84 -4.51
N ALA A 237 -16.62 9.51 -4.27
CA ALA A 237 -15.45 9.50 -5.16
C ALA A 237 -14.50 8.38 -4.74
N ALA A 238 -14.04 7.58 -5.71
CA ALA A 238 -13.25 6.39 -5.41
C ALA A 238 -11.86 6.69 -4.83
N ASN A 239 -11.38 7.94 -4.86
CA ASN A 239 -10.24 8.40 -4.04
C ASN A 239 -10.33 9.89 -3.69
N ASP A 240 -9.47 10.33 -2.77
CA ASP A 240 -9.48 11.71 -2.27
C ASP A 240 -9.05 12.74 -3.32
N GLN A 241 -8.16 12.38 -4.25
CA GLN A 241 -7.77 13.28 -5.34
C GLN A 241 -8.95 13.56 -6.27
N MET A 242 -9.72 12.55 -6.65
CA MET A 242 -10.94 12.76 -7.44
C MET A 242 -11.98 13.53 -6.62
N ALA A 243 -12.10 13.26 -5.31
CA ALA A 243 -12.98 14.02 -4.42
C ALA A 243 -12.61 15.51 -4.41
N LEU A 244 -11.32 15.87 -4.39
CA LEU A 244 -10.86 17.26 -4.51
C LEU A 244 -11.37 17.92 -5.80
N GLY A 245 -11.30 17.21 -6.92
CA GLY A 245 -11.82 17.70 -8.19
C GLY A 245 -13.34 17.89 -8.18
N VAL A 246 -14.07 16.94 -7.57
CA VAL A 246 -15.54 17.04 -7.38
C VAL A 246 -15.89 18.26 -6.54
N LEU A 247 -15.18 18.48 -5.41
CA LEU A 247 -15.43 19.65 -4.54
C LEU A 247 -15.26 20.97 -5.28
N LEU A 248 -14.21 21.11 -6.11
CA LEU A 248 -14.00 22.29 -6.93
C LEU A 248 -15.16 22.51 -7.93
N ALA A 249 -15.58 21.46 -8.62
CA ALA A 249 -16.69 21.54 -9.59
C ALA A 249 -18.01 21.95 -8.93
N LEU A 250 -18.33 21.38 -7.76
CA LEU A 250 -19.50 21.75 -6.98
C LEU A 250 -19.46 23.22 -6.56
N HIS A 251 -18.30 23.70 -6.07
CA HIS A 251 -18.11 25.09 -5.70
C HIS A 251 -18.35 26.05 -6.88
N GLU A 252 -17.81 25.77 -8.06
CA GLU A 252 -18.01 26.60 -9.26
C GLU A 252 -19.47 26.62 -9.72
N HIS A 253 -20.26 25.59 -9.39
CA HIS A 253 -21.69 25.54 -9.66
C HIS A 253 -22.57 26.05 -8.50
N ASN A 254 -21.96 26.68 -7.49
CA ASN A 254 -22.63 27.18 -6.28
C ASN A 254 -23.42 26.10 -5.53
N ARG A 255 -22.97 24.82 -5.61
CA ARG A 255 -23.48 23.71 -4.81
C ARG A 255 -22.64 23.62 -3.54
N ARG A 256 -23.23 23.90 -2.40
CA ARG A 256 -22.55 23.90 -1.10
C ARG A 256 -22.32 22.47 -0.61
N VAL A 257 -21.15 22.24 -0.04
CA VAL A 257 -20.80 20.98 0.61
C VAL A 257 -20.60 21.26 2.09
N PRO A 258 -21.33 20.59 3.00
CA PRO A 258 -22.23 19.44 2.76
C PRO A 258 -23.70 19.79 2.52
N GLU A 259 -24.14 21.06 2.60
CA GLU A 259 -25.54 21.44 2.72
C GLU A 259 -26.39 21.02 1.51
N ASP A 260 -25.87 21.14 0.30
CA ASP A 260 -26.58 20.76 -0.93
C ASP A 260 -26.10 19.39 -1.45
N VAL A 261 -24.83 19.03 -1.22
CA VAL A 261 -24.23 17.76 -1.67
C VAL A 261 -23.22 17.27 -0.65
N SER A 262 -23.41 16.07 -0.10
CA SER A 262 -22.40 15.38 0.69
C SER A 262 -21.37 14.69 -0.21
N VAL A 263 -20.08 14.75 0.16
CA VAL A 263 -18.99 14.14 -0.60
C VAL A 263 -18.13 13.25 0.31
N VAL A 264 -17.91 12.01 -0.10
CA VAL A 264 -17.00 11.07 0.56
C VAL A 264 -15.90 10.65 -0.40
N GLY A 265 -14.66 10.63 0.07
CA GLY A 265 -13.49 10.12 -0.64
C GLY A 265 -13.04 8.74 -0.19
N PHE A 266 -11.83 8.38 -0.57
CA PHE A 266 -11.15 7.14 -0.17
C PHE A 266 -9.64 7.38 -0.15
N ASP A 267 -8.88 6.73 0.70
CA ASP A 267 -7.44 6.71 0.96
C ASP A 267 -7.03 7.49 2.21
N ASN A 268 -7.77 8.50 2.64
CA ASN A 268 -7.42 9.40 3.73
C ASN A 268 -6.02 10.01 3.56
N ILE A 269 -5.78 10.62 2.39
CA ILE A 269 -4.51 11.33 2.16
C ILE A 269 -4.32 12.45 3.20
N PRO A 270 -3.08 12.79 3.59
CA PRO A 270 -2.84 13.81 4.61
C PRO A 270 -3.54 15.13 4.35
N ASP A 271 -3.61 15.54 3.09
CA ASP A 271 -4.21 16.81 2.67
C ASP A 271 -5.74 16.81 2.80
N SER A 272 -6.40 15.65 2.83
CA SER A 272 -7.88 15.54 2.86
C SER A 272 -8.49 16.17 4.11
N ALA A 273 -7.75 16.25 5.20
CA ALA A 273 -8.17 16.95 6.42
C ALA A 273 -8.19 18.49 6.29
N TYR A 274 -7.58 19.01 5.24
CA TYR A 274 -7.43 20.44 4.96
C TYR A 274 -8.16 20.88 3.68
N PHE A 275 -8.95 20.02 3.07
CA PHE A 275 -9.84 20.38 1.98
C PHE A 275 -10.93 21.35 2.49
N MET A 276 -11.61 22.02 1.60
CA MET A 276 -12.74 22.90 1.93
C MET A 276 -14.04 22.37 1.32
N PRO A 277 -14.88 21.76 2.19
CA PRO A 277 -14.68 21.43 3.61
C PRO A 277 -13.72 20.24 3.81
N PRO A 278 -13.21 20.00 5.06
CA PRO A 278 -12.47 18.79 5.40
C PRO A 278 -13.20 17.53 4.97
N LEU A 279 -12.51 16.66 4.22
CA LEU A 279 -13.14 15.55 3.50
C LEU A 279 -13.37 14.32 4.42
N THR A 280 -14.62 13.87 4.49
CA THR A 280 -14.98 12.53 4.97
C THR A 280 -14.40 11.50 3.98
N THR A 281 -13.69 10.48 4.48
CA THR A 281 -12.96 9.56 3.61
C THR A 281 -12.76 8.20 4.30
N VAL A 282 -12.38 7.18 3.53
CA VAL A 282 -12.04 5.85 4.06
C VAL A 282 -10.53 5.74 4.21
N ARG A 283 -10.06 5.44 5.42
CA ARG A 283 -8.64 5.24 5.72
C ARG A 283 -8.21 3.80 5.44
N GLN A 284 -7.09 3.64 4.75
CA GLN A 284 -6.37 2.39 4.60
C GLN A 284 -5.13 2.38 5.52
N ASP A 285 -4.87 1.26 6.21
CA ASP A 285 -3.68 1.12 7.05
C ASP A 285 -2.51 0.51 6.25
N PHE A 286 -1.84 1.34 5.46
CA PHE A 286 -0.68 0.92 4.66
C PHE A 286 0.51 0.47 5.51
N ASP A 287 0.64 0.95 6.74
CA ASP A 287 1.65 0.47 7.68
C ASP A 287 1.35 -0.98 8.11
N GLN A 288 0.09 -1.31 8.36
CA GLN A 288 -0.32 -2.68 8.65
C GLN A 288 -0.12 -3.59 7.44
N VAL A 289 -0.45 -3.12 6.22
CA VAL A 289 -0.15 -3.83 4.97
C VAL A 289 1.33 -4.16 4.89
N GLY A 290 2.22 -3.17 5.11
CA GLY A 290 3.66 -3.36 5.09
C GLY A 290 4.16 -4.37 6.12
N ARG A 291 3.75 -4.23 7.39
CA ARG A 291 4.12 -5.16 8.48
C ARG A 291 3.65 -6.59 8.20
N THR A 292 2.42 -6.74 7.72
CA THR A 292 1.84 -8.05 7.43
C THR A 292 2.54 -8.72 6.26
N SER A 293 2.80 -7.97 5.19
CA SER A 293 3.53 -8.47 4.01
C SER A 293 4.93 -8.93 4.39
N LEU A 294 5.63 -8.15 5.22
CA LEU A 294 6.96 -8.53 5.69
C LEU A 294 6.91 -9.77 6.57
N ARG A 295 5.95 -9.88 7.50
CA ARG A 295 5.79 -11.09 8.33
C ARG A 295 5.62 -12.32 7.47
N LEU A 296 4.68 -12.30 6.53
CA LEU A 296 4.44 -13.42 5.62
C LEU A 296 5.67 -13.80 4.80
N LEU A 297 6.45 -12.80 4.35
CA LEU A 297 7.67 -13.04 3.59
C LEU A 297 8.76 -13.65 4.45
N LEU A 298 8.99 -13.14 5.66
CA LEU A 298 9.99 -13.67 6.59
C LEU A 298 9.64 -15.08 7.09
N ASP A 299 8.36 -15.37 7.29
CA ASP A 299 7.90 -16.72 7.64
C ASP A 299 8.25 -17.73 6.52
N GLN A 300 8.10 -17.36 5.25
CA GLN A 300 8.52 -18.18 4.11
C GLN A 300 10.06 -18.34 4.04
N ILE A 301 10.82 -17.24 4.24
CA ILE A 301 12.28 -17.28 4.25
C ILE A 301 12.79 -18.20 5.35
N ASN A 302 12.24 -18.12 6.56
CA ASN A 302 12.66 -18.90 7.72
C ASN A 302 12.27 -20.38 7.62
N SER A 303 11.10 -20.68 7.05
CA SER A 303 10.62 -22.07 6.89
C SER A 303 11.20 -22.76 5.66
N GLY A 304 11.71 -22.01 4.68
CA GLY A 304 12.12 -22.54 3.37
C GLY A 304 10.95 -23.06 2.53
N ALA A 305 9.70 -22.72 2.87
CA ALA A 305 8.49 -23.17 2.20
C ALA A 305 7.60 -22.00 1.84
N ARG A 306 7.00 -22.04 0.64
CA ARG A 306 6.00 -21.06 0.24
C ARG A 306 4.72 -21.19 1.07
N SER A 307 4.10 -20.05 1.34
CA SER A 307 2.78 -19.95 1.97
C SER A 307 1.73 -19.55 0.93
N VAL A 308 0.49 -19.91 1.19
CA VAL A 308 -0.71 -19.45 0.48
C VAL A 308 -1.63 -18.66 1.43
N GLU A 309 -1.08 -18.25 2.59
CA GLU A 309 -1.82 -17.47 3.58
C GLU A 309 -2.29 -16.14 2.98
N ARG A 310 -3.53 -15.79 3.25
CA ARG A 310 -4.13 -14.54 2.79
C ARG A 310 -4.60 -13.74 3.98
N VAL A 311 -4.23 -12.48 4.00
CA VAL A 311 -4.63 -11.56 5.07
C VAL A 311 -5.33 -10.37 4.45
N MET A 312 -6.55 -10.11 4.90
CA MET A 312 -7.34 -8.96 4.52
C MET A 312 -7.29 -7.93 5.64
N ILE A 313 -6.83 -6.72 5.31
CA ILE A 313 -6.73 -5.59 6.23
C ILE A 313 -8.01 -4.77 6.12
N GLN A 314 -8.63 -4.49 7.26
CA GLN A 314 -9.84 -3.68 7.30
C GLN A 314 -9.53 -2.21 7.08
N SER A 315 -10.45 -1.51 6.42
CA SER A 315 -10.44 -0.06 6.27
C SER A 315 -11.42 0.60 7.24
N GLU A 316 -11.25 1.90 7.48
CA GLU A 316 -12.04 2.65 8.47
C GLU A 316 -12.58 3.95 7.87
N LEU A 317 -13.87 4.23 8.09
CA LEU A 317 -14.47 5.50 7.70
C LEU A 317 -14.06 6.60 8.68
N VAL A 318 -13.49 7.68 8.16
CA VAL A 318 -13.11 8.89 8.91
C VAL A 318 -14.09 10.00 8.56
N VAL A 319 -15.04 10.27 9.44
CA VAL A 319 -16.07 11.29 9.24
C VAL A 319 -15.49 12.69 9.51
N ARG A 320 -15.73 13.61 8.58
CA ARG A 320 -15.35 15.03 8.67
C ARG A 320 -16.52 15.93 8.23
N GLN A 321 -16.23 17.10 7.68
CA GLN A 321 -17.21 18.18 7.42
C GLN A 321 -17.79 18.17 6.00
N SER A 322 -17.34 17.28 5.11
CA SER A 322 -17.88 17.18 3.74
C SER A 322 -19.17 16.36 3.64
N THR A 323 -19.70 15.90 4.75
CA THR A 323 -20.96 15.17 4.85
C THR A 323 -21.82 15.75 5.96
N LEU A 324 -23.14 15.65 5.81
CA LEU A 324 -24.07 15.91 6.90
C LEU A 324 -23.80 14.88 8.03
N GLY A 325 -23.85 15.35 9.28
CA GLY A 325 -23.80 14.43 10.41
C GLY A 325 -25.03 13.50 10.42
N THR A 326 -24.91 12.32 11.05
CA THR A 326 -26.10 11.52 11.34
C THR A 326 -27.07 12.36 12.17
N PRO A 327 -28.38 12.38 11.84
CA PRO A 327 -29.37 13.00 12.71
C PRO A 327 -29.19 12.43 14.13
N GLU A 328 -29.04 13.31 15.14
CA GLU A 328 -29.08 12.85 16.52
C GLU A 328 -30.38 12.10 16.72
N ALA A 329 -30.31 10.86 17.20
CA ALA A 329 -31.47 10.08 17.56
C ALA A 329 -32.20 10.82 18.69
N SER A 330 -33.32 11.48 18.34
CA SER A 330 -34.21 12.18 19.26
C SER A 330 -35.04 11.21 20.08
#